data_6a13ef47304907fda25466e3ce01abd4
#
_entry.id   6a13ef47304907fda25466e3ce01abd4
#
_cell.length_a   1.000
_cell.length_b   1.000
_cell.length_c   1.000
_cell.angle_alpha   90.00
_cell.angle_beta   90.00
_cell.angle_gamma   90.00
#
_symmetry.space_group_name_H-M   'P 1'
#
loop_
_entity.id
_entity.type
_entity.pdbx_description
1 polymer ?
#
loop_
_entity_poly.entity_id
_entity_poly.type
_entity_poly.pdbx_seq_one_letter_code
_entity_poly.pdbx_strand_id
1 'polypeptide(L)'
;MMSLPSTRQPPQASAFNAEQAIRLAGETLDIEAAAVLGLKRHLGPSFAQAVEMMLKVSGRVVVMGMGKSGHIGRKIAATLASTGTPAMFVHPAEASHGDLGMIQLVDLVLAISNSGESEELNAILPMLKRLGAPLVAMTGNADSALARHADVFLDCGVEKEACPLNLAPTASTTAQLAMGDALAVALLDARGFKAEDFARSHPGGALGRKLLTHVSDVMRSGEQVPQVGPQATFSELMREMSSKGLGATAIADEAGHVLGIFTDGDLRRLVEQGLDLRTLTAKEAMHPNPSTIRSDALAVEAAELMELLCITSVLVLDEQGLLCGAINSNDLMRAKVI
;
A
#
# COMPACT_ATOMS: atom_id res chain seq x y z
N MET A 1 50.34 -12.52 -42.45
CA MET A 1 49.00 -12.15 -42.87
C MET A 1 48.01 -12.96 -42.03
N MET A 2 47.52 -12.39 -40.94
CA MET A 2 46.46 -13.02 -40.14
C MET A 2 45.13 -12.64 -40.78
N SER A 3 44.34 -13.62 -41.19
CA SER A 3 42.98 -13.44 -41.71
C SER A 3 42.05 -13.03 -40.56
N LEU A 4 41.38 -11.88 -40.71
CA LEU A 4 40.34 -11.45 -39.83
C LEU A 4 39.16 -12.45 -39.82
N PRO A 5 38.55 -12.75 -38.68
CA PRO A 5 37.39 -13.64 -38.62
C PRO A 5 36.21 -13.00 -39.35
N SER A 6 35.54 -13.79 -40.18
CA SER A 6 34.31 -13.49 -40.90
C SER A 6 33.25 -12.88 -40.00
N THR A 7 32.78 -11.70 -40.34
CA THR A 7 31.60 -11.06 -39.71
C THR A 7 30.41 -11.99 -39.93
N ARG A 8 29.90 -12.58 -38.82
CA ARG A 8 28.61 -13.29 -38.83
C ARG A 8 27.53 -12.32 -39.28
N GLN A 9 26.89 -12.57 -40.39
CA GLN A 9 25.66 -11.88 -40.77
C GLN A 9 24.64 -12.07 -39.67
N PRO A 10 23.86 -11.01 -39.26
CA PRO A 10 22.76 -11.17 -38.33
C PRO A 10 21.76 -12.19 -38.96
N PRO A 11 21.15 -13.05 -38.11
CA PRO A 11 20.14 -14.01 -38.59
C PRO A 11 19.05 -13.25 -39.33
N GLN A 12 18.69 -13.69 -40.54
CA GLN A 12 17.54 -13.16 -41.27
C GLN A 12 16.30 -13.33 -40.36
N ALA A 13 15.70 -12.22 -40.00
CA ALA A 13 14.42 -12.23 -39.24
C ALA A 13 13.38 -12.96 -40.12
N SER A 14 12.87 -14.07 -39.64
CA SER A 14 11.70 -14.70 -40.28
C SER A 14 10.57 -13.69 -40.31
N ALA A 15 9.75 -13.68 -41.37
CA ALA A 15 8.59 -12.79 -41.46
C ALA A 15 7.72 -13.00 -40.23
N PHE A 16 7.26 -11.88 -39.61
CA PHE A 16 6.38 -11.94 -38.42
C PHE A 16 5.09 -12.70 -38.75
N ASN A 17 4.78 -13.69 -37.95
CA ASN A 17 3.54 -14.47 -38.01
C ASN A 17 2.69 -14.21 -36.77
N ALA A 18 1.58 -13.48 -36.95
CA ALA A 18 0.69 -13.08 -35.88
C ALA A 18 0.01 -14.27 -35.19
N GLU A 19 -0.42 -15.29 -35.94
CA GLU A 19 -1.06 -16.48 -35.38
C GLU A 19 -0.09 -17.28 -34.52
N GLN A 20 1.14 -17.44 -34.98
CA GLN A 20 2.20 -18.10 -34.22
C GLN A 20 2.53 -17.33 -32.93
N ALA A 21 2.57 -15.98 -32.98
CA ALA A 21 2.82 -15.17 -31.80
C ALA A 21 1.72 -15.34 -30.74
N ILE A 22 0.44 -15.32 -31.15
CA ILE A 22 -0.71 -15.54 -30.27
C ILE A 22 -0.67 -16.95 -29.66
N ARG A 23 -0.39 -17.98 -30.45
CA ARG A 23 -0.27 -19.35 -29.96
C ARG A 23 0.84 -19.49 -28.93
N LEU A 24 2.03 -18.96 -29.19
CA LEU A 24 3.14 -19.01 -28.24
C LEU A 24 2.84 -18.27 -26.95
N ALA A 25 2.13 -17.15 -27.02
CA ALA A 25 1.68 -16.43 -25.83
C ALA A 25 0.73 -17.29 -24.99
N GLY A 26 -0.25 -17.95 -25.61
CA GLY A 26 -1.15 -18.89 -24.93
C GLY A 26 -0.41 -20.04 -24.26
N GLU A 27 0.48 -20.70 -24.99
CA GLU A 27 1.32 -21.80 -24.47
C GLU A 27 2.21 -21.33 -23.28
N THR A 28 2.73 -20.11 -23.32
CA THR A 28 3.52 -19.53 -22.24
C THR A 28 2.67 -19.38 -20.98
N LEU A 29 1.47 -18.81 -21.09
CA LEU A 29 0.55 -18.63 -19.98
C LEU A 29 0.13 -19.98 -19.37
N ASP A 30 -0.16 -20.98 -20.19
CA ASP A 30 -0.51 -22.33 -19.73
C ASP A 30 0.64 -22.97 -18.94
N ILE A 31 1.86 -22.88 -19.41
CA ILE A 31 3.05 -23.42 -18.73
C ILE A 31 3.27 -22.72 -17.38
N GLU A 32 3.20 -21.40 -17.34
CA GLU A 32 3.38 -20.64 -16.11
C GLU A 32 2.26 -20.91 -15.10
N ALA A 33 1.00 -20.97 -15.55
CA ALA A 33 -0.12 -21.33 -14.70
C ALA A 33 0.03 -22.72 -14.10
N ALA A 34 0.46 -23.71 -14.92
CA ALA A 34 0.73 -25.06 -14.46
C ALA A 34 1.87 -25.10 -13.42
N ALA A 35 2.93 -24.32 -13.62
CA ALA A 35 4.03 -24.18 -12.66
C ALA A 35 3.55 -23.66 -11.31
N VAL A 36 2.74 -22.60 -11.30
CA VAL A 36 2.16 -22.05 -10.06
C VAL A 36 1.24 -23.04 -9.37
N LEU A 37 0.36 -23.70 -10.10
CA LEU A 37 -0.53 -24.72 -9.54
C LEU A 37 0.26 -25.94 -9.00
N GLY A 38 1.37 -26.26 -9.65
CA GLY A 38 2.29 -27.32 -9.23
C GLY A 38 2.87 -27.10 -7.84
N LEU A 39 3.08 -25.86 -7.41
CA LEU A 39 3.59 -25.52 -6.08
C LEU A 39 2.73 -26.09 -4.94
N LYS A 40 1.42 -26.28 -5.15
CA LYS A 40 0.53 -26.84 -4.14
C LYS A 40 0.99 -28.22 -3.63
N ARG A 41 1.68 -29.00 -4.46
CA ARG A 41 2.23 -30.32 -4.09
C ARG A 41 3.41 -30.21 -3.12
N HIS A 42 4.06 -29.04 -3.10
CA HIS A 42 5.24 -28.76 -2.29
C HIS A 42 4.89 -28.01 -0.99
N LEU A 43 3.62 -27.61 -0.81
CA LEU A 43 3.14 -27.02 0.44
C LEU A 43 2.96 -28.10 1.50
N GLY A 44 3.73 -28.02 2.57
CA GLY A 44 3.75 -29.01 3.64
C GLY A 44 4.50 -28.53 4.87
N PRO A 45 5.08 -29.45 5.67
CA PRO A 45 5.78 -29.11 6.91
C PRO A 45 6.91 -28.08 6.72
N SER A 46 7.68 -28.15 5.62
CA SER A 46 8.75 -27.19 5.33
C SER A 46 8.23 -25.77 5.13
N PHE A 47 7.08 -25.61 4.46
CA PHE A 47 6.45 -24.29 4.31
C PHE A 47 6.01 -23.73 5.67
N ALA A 48 5.33 -24.55 6.50
CA ALA A 48 4.92 -24.14 7.84
C ALA A 48 6.12 -23.79 8.72
N GLN A 49 7.22 -24.56 8.64
CA GLN A 49 8.46 -24.29 9.36
C GLN A 49 9.10 -22.97 8.91
N ALA A 50 9.13 -22.68 7.61
CA ALA A 50 9.64 -21.41 7.09
C ALA A 50 8.84 -20.22 7.64
N VAL A 51 7.51 -20.30 7.63
CA VAL A 51 6.63 -19.27 8.21
C VAL A 51 6.91 -19.10 9.71
N GLU A 52 6.99 -20.20 10.47
CA GLU A 52 7.27 -20.15 11.90
C GLU A 52 8.64 -19.51 12.21
N MET A 53 9.68 -19.87 11.43
CA MET A 53 11.00 -19.26 11.55
C MET A 53 10.95 -17.76 11.29
N MET A 54 10.26 -17.32 10.23
CA MET A 54 10.10 -15.90 9.89
C MET A 54 9.29 -15.13 10.93
N LEU A 55 8.33 -15.75 11.60
CA LEU A 55 7.56 -15.14 12.70
C LEU A 55 8.42 -14.90 13.94
N LYS A 56 9.37 -15.81 14.22
CA LYS A 56 10.27 -15.75 15.41
C LYS A 56 11.45 -14.80 15.25
N VAL A 57 11.72 -14.34 14.02
CA VAL A 57 12.83 -13.41 13.76
C VAL A 57 12.57 -12.07 14.41
N SER A 58 13.51 -11.61 15.24
CA SER A 58 13.46 -10.28 15.86
C SER A 58 14.07 -9.18 14.99
N GLY A 59 14.85 -9.55 13.97
CA GLY A 59 15.43 -8.67 12.96
C GLY A 59 14.57 -8.62 11.69
N ARG A 60 15.19 -8.80 10.53
CA ARG A 60 14.58 -8.69 9.20
C ARG A 60 14.67 -10.00 8.42
N VAL A 61 13.80 -10.18 7.45
CA VAL A 61 13.99 -11.17 6.38
C VAL A 61 14.87 -10.55 5.30
N VAL A 62 16.10 -11.06 5.17
CA VAL A 62 17.04 -10.62 4.13
C VAL A 62 16.88 -11.52 2.91
N VAL A 63 16.29 -10.99 1.86
CA VAL A 63 16.07 -11.74 0.62
C VAL A 63 17.29 -11.60 -0.28
N MET A 64 17.78 -12.71 -0.83
CA MET A 64 18.95 -12.75 -1.71
C MET A 64 18.68 -13.54 -2.98
N GLY A 65 19.27 -13.13 -4.10
CA GLY A 65 19.18 -13.84 -5.38
C GLY A 65 19.94 -13.13 -6.49
N MET A 66 20.35 -13.89 -7.51
CA MET A 66 21.09 -13.40 -8.66
C MET A 66 20.20 -13.20 -9.87
N GLY A 67 20.53 -12.23 -10.73
CA GLY A 67 19.87 -12.01 -12.01
C GLY A 67 18.34 -11.91 -11.90
N LYS A 68 17.59 -12.75 -12.63
CA LYS A 68 16.12 -12.76 -12.59
C LYS A 68 15.57 -13.15 -11.24
N SER A 69 16.18 -14.14 -10.55
CA SER A 69 15.80 -14.47 -9.16
C SER A 69 16.03 -13.29 -8.20
N GLY A 70 17.05 -12.45 -8.46
CA GLY A 70 17.27 -11.21 -7.70
C GLY A 70 16.15 -10.17 -7.90
N HIS A 71 15.66 -10.01 -9.14
CA HIS A 71 14.51 -9.12 -9.39
C HIS A 71 13.24 -9.62 -8.68
N ILE A 72 12.99 -10.94 -8.71
CA ILE A 72 11.90 -11.56 -7.96
C ILE A 72 12.12 -11.38 -6.46
N GLY A 73 13.33 -11.57 -5.95
CA GLY A 73 13.69 -11.36 -4.55
C GLY A 73 13.44 -9.93 -4.06
N ARG A 74 13.73 -8.91 -4.88
CA ARG A 74 13.39 -7.52 -4.58
C ARG A 74 11.88 -7.32 -4.43
N LYS A 75 11.07 -7.92 -5.32
CA LYS A 75 9.60 -7.86 -5.20
C LYS A 75 9.11 -8.56 -3.95
N ILE A 76 9.64 -9.74 -3.62
CA ILE A 76 9.27 -10.48 -2.40
C ILE A 76 9.62 -9.67 -1.15
N ALA A 77 10.82 -9.09 -1.07
CA ALA A 77 11.22 -8.22 0.05
C ALA A 77 10.27 -7.03 0.21
N ALA A 78 9.90 -6.37 -0.90
CA ALA A 78 8.95 -5.27 -0.87
C ALA A 78 7.55 -5.71 -0.41
N THR A 79 7.07 -6.88 -0.86
CA THR A 79 5.77 -7.44 -0.43
C THR A 79 5.79 -7.74 1.07
N LEU A 80 6.82 -8.45 1.57
CA LEU A 80 6.98 -8.74 3.00
C LEU A 80 6.96 -7.46 3.84
N ALA A 81 7.76 -6.45 3.46
CA ALA A 81 7.83 -5.17 4.17
C ALA A 81 6.47 -4.45 4.19
N SER A 82 5.75 -4.45 3.07
CA SER A 82 4.45 -3.80 2.97
C SER A 82 3.31 -4.55 3.67
N THR A 83 3.52 -5.83 3.99
CA THR A 83 2.55 -6.69 4.68
C THR A 83 2.94 -7.01 6.13
N GLY A 84 3.81 -6.18 6.74
CA GLY A 84 4.10 -6.22 8.18
C GLY A 84 5.24 -7.14 8.60
N THR A 85 6.02 -7.69 7.65
CA THR A 85 7.25 -8.42 7.94
C THR A 85 8.45 -7.57 7.51
N PRO A 86 9.27 -7.04 8.44
CA PRO A 86 10.44 -6.27 8.07
C PRO A 86 11.37 -7.06 7.15
N ALA A 87 11.65 -6.54 5.96
CA ALA A 87 12.45 -7.23 4.96
C ALA A 87 13.29 -6.26 4.14
N MET A 88 14.40 -6.75 3.61
CA MET A 88 15.24 -6.03 2.66
C MET A 88 15.85 -7.01 1.66
N PHE A 89 16.32 -6.48 0.53
CA PHE A 89 17.05 -7.25 -0.46
C PHE A 89 18.54 -6.94 -0.37
N VAL A 90 19.38 -7.98 -0.39
CA VAL A 90 20.84 -7.88 -0.49
C VAL A 90 21.31 -8.69 -1.69
N HIS A 91 22.08 -8.07 -2.57
CA HIS A 91 22.59 -8.73 -3.76
C HIS A 91 23.80 -9.63 -3.40
N PRO A 92 23.82 -10.93 -3.76
CA PRO A 92 24.88 -11.84 -3.36
C PRO A 92 26.30 -11.40 -3.77
N ALA A 93 26.46 -10.81 -4.96
CA ALA A 93 27.74 -10.30 -5.38
C ALA A 93 28.20 -9.09 -4.55
N GLU A 94 27.31 -8.18 -4.18
CA GLU A 94 27.61 -7.05 -3.29
C GLU A 94 27.91 -7.53 -1.88
N ALA A 95 27.19 -8.55 -1.41
CA ALA A 95 27.46 -9.19 -0.12
C ALA A 95 28.88 -9.73 -0.02
N SER A 96 29.41 -10.35 -1.10
CA SER A 96 30.79 -10.85 -1.14
C SER A 96 31.84 -9.72 -1.09
N HIS A 97 31.45 -8.47 -1.35
CA HIS A 97 32.31 -7.29 -1.37
C HIS A 97 32.06 -6.31 -0.20
N GLY A 98 31.30 -6.71 0.82
CA GLY A 98 31.13 -5.93 2.04
C GLY A 98 29.70 -5.86 2.59
N ASP A 99 28.66 -5.93 1.72
CA ASP A 99 27.28 -5.83 2.16
C ASP A 99 26.79 -7.01 3.02
N LEU A 100 27.61 -8.07 3.14
CA LEU A 100 27.37 -9.12 4.14
C LEU A 100 27.30 -8.55 5.58
N GLY A 101 27.98 -7.44 5.84
CA GLY A 101 27.90 -6.70 7.10
C GLY A 101 26.53 -6.10 7.42
N MET A 102 25.61 -6.03 6.45
CA MET A 102 24.22 -5.61 6.66
C MET A 102 23.38 -6.69 7.32
N ILE A 103 23.83 -7.95 7.30
CA ILE A 103 23.13 -9.12 7.85
C ILE A 103 23.59 -9.37 9.27
N GLN A 104 22.64 -9.53 10.19
CA GLN A 104 22.90 -9.76 11.60
C GLN A 104 22.41 -11.15 12.03
N LEU A 105 22.89 -11.62 13.19
CA LEU A 105 22.46 -12.89 13.79
C LEU A 105 20.95 -12.97 14.03
N VAL A 106 20.31 -11.82 14.25
CA VAL A 106 18.88 -11.70 14.51
C VAL A 106 18.02 -11.67 13.24
N ASP A 107 18.65 -11.64 12.05
CA ASP A 107 17.97 -11.68 10.76
C ASP A 107 17.78 -13.13 10.29
N LEU A 108 16.90 -13.34 9.34
CA LEU A 108 16.73 -14.60 8.59
C LEU A 108 17.05 -14.34 7.13
N VAL A 109 17.80 -15.22 6.49
CA VAL A 109 18.09 -15.12 5.06
C VAL A 109 17.12 -16.00 4.27
N LEU A 110 16.45 -15.40 3.27
CA LEU A 110 15.66 -16.09 2.25
C LEU A 110 16.45 -16.04 0.93
N ALA A 111 17.12 -17.14 0.59
CA ALA A 111 17.94 -17.21 -0.61
C ALA A 111 17.19 -17.88 -1.78
N ILE A 112 17.22 -17.25 -2.95
CA ILE A 112 16.46 -17.66 -4.14
C ILE A 112 17.41 -17.97 -5.30
N SER A 113 17.37 -19.22 -5.77
CA SER A 113 18.13 -19.67 -6.95
C SER A 113 17.47 -20.90 -7.54
N ASN A 114 17.03 -20.85 -8.81
CA ASN A 114 16.35 -21.99 -9.43
C ASN A 114 17.23 -23.26 -9.46
N SER A 115 18.49 -23.14 -9.87
CA SER A 115 19.45 -24.26 -9.84
C SER A 115 19.97 -24.57 -8.43
N GLY A 116 19.98 -23.57 -7.53
CA GLY A 116 20.63 -23.64 -6.23
C GLY A 116 22.17 -23.70 -6.30
N GLU A 117 22.76 -23.47 -7.49
CA GLU A 117 24.20 -23.59 -7.77
C GLU A 117 24.81 -22.27 -8.29
N SER A 118 24.22 -21.10 -7.95
CA SER A 118 24.80 -19.81 -8.28
C SER A 118 26.13 -19.63 -7.54
N GLU A 119 27.20 -19.35 -8.28
CA GLU A 119 28.56 -19.21 -7.72
C GLU A 119 28.61 -18.09 -6.66
N GLU A 120 28.03 -16.93 -6.94
CA GLU A 120 28.05 -15.77 -6.04
C GLU A 120 27.28 -16.04 -4.76
N LEU A 121 26.14 -16.74 -4.85
CA LEU A 121 25.36 -17.09 -3.68
C LEU A 121 26.10 -18.17 -2.88
N ASN A 122 26.61 -19.21 -3.52
CA ASN A 122 27.29 -20.30 -2.86
C ASN A 122 28.59 -19.86 -2.17
N ALA A 123 29.28 -18.85 -2.71
CA ALA A 123 30.49 -18.29 -2.09
C ALA A 123 30.24 -17.68 -0.70
N ILE A 124 29.04 -17.16 -0.45
CA ILE A 124 28.71 -16.52 0.83
C ILE A 124 28.01 -17.47 1.84
N LEU A 125 27.49 -18.63 1.40
CA LEU A 125 26.81 -19.58 2.28
C LEU A 125 27.61 -19.98 3.53
N PRO A 126 28.93 -20.29 3.43
CA PRO A 126 29.75 -20.61 4.60
C PRO A 126 29.84 -19.45 5.61
N MET A 127 29.82 -18.20 5.12
CA MET A 127 29.87 -17.02 5.97
C MET A 127 28.53 -16.80 6.67
N LEU A 128 27.40 -16.99 5.97
CA LEU A 128 26.06 -16.94 6.58
C LEU A 128 25.91 -17.99 7.70
N LYS A 129 26.38 -19.20 7.45
CA LYS A 129 26.39 -20.26 8.49
C LYS A 129 27.26 -19.92 9.71
N ARG A 130 28.44 -19.30 9.50
CA ARG A 130 29.30 -18.82 10.62
C ARG A 130 28.66 -17.69 11.40
N LEU A 131 27.92 -16.81 10.71
CA LEU A 131 27.13 -15.74 11.33
C LEU A 131 26.02 -16.31 12.21
N GLY A 132 25.54 -17.53 11.91
CA GLY A 132 24.44 -18.17 12.63
C GLY A 132 23.05 -17.65 12.26
N ALA A 133 22.92 -16.86 11.19
CA ALA A 133 21.64 -16.43 10.69
C ALA A 133 20.88 -17.61 10.08
N PRO A 134 19.61 -17.86 10.45
CA PRO A 134 18.79 -18.90 9.85
C PRO A 134 18.64 -18.70 8.34
N LEU A 135 18.70 -19.80 7.57
CA LEU A 135 18.66 -19.80 6.12
C LEU A 135 17.47 -20.61 5.59
N VAL A 136 16.60 -19.97 4.84
CA VAL A 136 15.55 -20.60 4.06
C VAL A 136 15.93 -20.55 2.57
N ALA A 137 15.97 -21.71 1.91
CA ALA A 137 16.25 -21.81 0.48
C ALA A 137 14.98 -21.95 -0.34
N MET A 138 14.85 -21.13 -1.36
CA MET A 138 13.85 -21.32 -2.44
C MET A 138 14.60 -21.76 -3.71
N THR A 139 14.53 -23.04 -4.04
CA THR A 139 15.21 -23.61 -5.21
C THR A 139 14.38 -24.74 -5.83
N GLY A 140 14.64 -25.08 -7.09
CA GLY A 140 14.03 -26.22 -7.76
C GLY A 140 14.86 -27.51 -7.69
N ASN A 141 15.97 -27.50 -6.93
CA ASN A 141 16.88 -28.64 -6.83
C ASN A 141 17.22 -28.93 -5.35
N ALA A 142 16.63 -30.01 -4.83
CA ALA A 142 16.83 -30.47 -3.46
C ALA A 142 18.29 -30.88 -3.15
N ASP A 143 19.02 -31.30 -4.18
CA ASP A 143 20.41 -31.76 -4.07
C ASP A 143 21.44 -30.63 -4.28
N SER A 144 20.99 -29.40 -4.44
CA SER A 144 21.85 -28.24 -4.67
C SER A 144 22.65 -27.84 -3.44
N ALA A 145 23.76 -27.11 -3.67
CA ALA A 145 24.55 -26.54 -2.58
C ALA A 145 23.70 -25.63 -1.68
N LEU A 146 22.83 -24.81 -2.26
CA LEU A 146 21.93 -23.95 -1.51
C LEU A 146 20.97 -24.75 -0.61
N ALA A 147 20.32 -25.79 -1.15
CA ALA A 147 19.39 -26.62 -0.37
C ALA A 147 20.09 -27.34 0.78
N ARG A 148 21.29 -27.88 0.56
CA ARG A 148 22.08 -28.57 1.62
C ARG A 148 22.55 -27.66 2.74
N HIS A 149 22.74 -26.36 2.48
CA HIS A 149 23.15 -25.39 3.51
C HIS A 149 21.97 -24.78 4.26
N ALA A 150 20.75 -24.88 3.70
CA ALA A 150 19.56 -24.29 4.29
C ALA A 150 19.08 -25.05 5.54
N ASP A 151 18.46 -24.31 6.47
CA ASP A 151 17.76 -24.89 7.61
C ASP A 151 16.35 -25.35 7.20
N VAL A 152 15.77 -24.69 6.17
CA VAL A 152 14.53 -25.08 5.53
C VAL A 152 14.65 -24.93 4.02
N PHE A 153 14.20 -25.96 3.30
CA PHE A 153 14.11 -25.99 1.85
C PHE A 153 12.66 -25.87 1.40
N LEU A 154 12.39 -24.90 0.51
CA LEU A 154 11.13 -24.70 -0.19
C LEU A 154 11.32 -25.05 -1.65
N ASP A 155 10.67 -26.11 -2.08
CA ASP A 155 10.74 -26.58 -3.46
C ASP A 155 9.90 -25.68 -4.38
N CYS A 156 10.60 -24.99 -5.30
CA CYS A 156 10.03 -24.15 -6.35
C CYS A 156 10.32 -24.71 -7.74
N GLY A 157 10.62 -26.01 -7.84
CA GLY A 157 10.91 -26.70 -9.09
C GLY A 157 9.75 -26.62 -10.07
N VAL A 158 10.11 -26.44 -11.35
CA VAL A 158 9.17 -26.44 -12.48
C VAL A 158 9.60 -27.51 -13.50
N GLU A 159 8.63 -28.07 -14.21
CA GLU A 159 8.90 -29.11 -15.20
C GLU A 159 9.71 -28.58 -16.41
N LYS A 160 9.39 -27.35 -16.83
CA LYS A 160 10.04 -26.65 -17.94
C LYS A 160 9.84 -25.16 -17.88
N GLU A 161 10.71 -24.43 -18.54
CA GLU A 161 10.50 -23.01 -18.79
C GLU A 161 9.53 -22.80 -19.97
N ALA A 162 8.79 -21.69 -19.98
CA ALA A 162 7.89 -21.35 -21.08
C ALA A 162 8.65 -20.89 -22.34
N CYS A 163 9.94 -20.59 -22.21
CA CYS A 163 10.81 -20.27 -23.33
C CYS A 163 10.92 -21.50 -24.27
N PRO A 164 10.74 -21.34 -25.60
CA PRO A 164 10.85 -22.44 -26.57
C PRO A 164 12.19 -23.16 -26.52
N LEU A 165 13.26 -22.49 -26.08
CA LEU A 165 14.60 -23.06 -25.90
C LEU A 165 14.80 -23.68 -24.50
N ASN A 166 13.83 -23.57 -23.61
CA ASN A 166 13.92 -23.99 -22.20
C ASN A 166 15.13 -23.38 -21.44
N LEU A 167 15.57 -22.17 -21.83
CA LEU A 167 16.77 -21.52 -21.28
C LEU A 167 16.44 -20.27 -20.48
N ALA A 168 15.49 -19.45 -20.95
CA ALA A 168 15.16 -18.20 -20.28
C ALA A 168 14.25 -18.48 -19.07
N PRO A 169 14.64 -18.08 -17.86
CA PRO A 169 13.78 -18.20 -16.68
C PRO A 169 12.46 -17.44 -16.87
N THR A 170 11.36 -18.16 -16.84
CA THR A 170 9.98 -17.70 -17.00
C THR A 170 9.09 -18.40 -15.96
N ALA A 171 8.71 -19.65 -16.20
CA ALA A 171 7.92 -20.44 -15.27
C ALA A 171 8.58 -20.57 -13.89
N SER A 172 9.89 -20.76 -13.83
CA SER A 172 10.63 -20.83 -12.56
C SER A 172 10.56 -19.53 -11.77
N THR A 173 10.70 -18.38 -12.45
CA THR A 173 10.60 -17.08 -11.77
C THR A 173 9.17 -16.76 -11.32
N THR A 174 8.17 -17.14 -12.10
CA THR A 174 6.75 -17.01 -11.75
C THR A 174 6.40 -17.89 -10.55
N ALA A 175 6.90 -19.13 -10.50
CA ALA A 175 6.74 -20.01 -9.34
C ALA A 175 7.43 -19.45 -8.08
N GLN A 176 8.67 -18.95 -8.18
CA GLN A 176 9.38 -18.31 -7.06
C GLN A 176 8.60 -17.08 -6.53
N LEU A 177 8.05 -16.26 -7.42
CA LEU A 177 7.23 -15.11 -7.05
C LEU A 177 5.98 -15.55 -6.29
N ALA A 178 5.24 -16.54 -6.81
CA ALA A 178 4.02 -17.05 -6.19
C ALA A 178 4.30 -17.68 -4.80
N MET A 179 5.40 -18.42 -4.64
CA MET A 179 5.83 -18.96 -3.34
C MET A 179 6.16 -17.84 -2.35
N GLY A 180 6.83 -16.79 -2.80
CA GLY A 180 7.14 -15.62 -1.97
C GLY A 180 5.87 -14.87 -1.52
N ASP A 181 4.88 -14.73 -2.40
CA ASP A 181 3.59 -14.14 -2.06
C ASP A 181 2.80 -15.03 -1.09
N ALA A 182 2.86 -16.35 -1.25
CA ALA A 182 2.26 -17.29 -0.30
C ALA A 182 2.87 -17.16 1.11
N LEU A 183 4.20 -17.01 1.22
CA LEU A 183 4.87 -16.72 2.50
C LEU A 183 4.40 -15.39 3.09
N ALA A 184 4.35 -14.32 2.28
CA ALA A 184 3.95 -13.00 2.75
C ALA A 184 2.50 -12.98 3.25
N VAL A 185 1.57 -13.67 2.57
CA VAL A 185 0.17 -13.77 2.97
C VAL A 185 0.01 -14.61 4.24
N ALA A 186 0.73 -15.74 4.36
CA ALA A 186 0.70 -16.56 5.57
C ALA A 186 1.25 -15.79 6.80
N LEU A 187 2.30 -14.99 6.61
CA LEU A 187 2.88 -14.15 7.66
C LEU A 187 1.93 -12.99 8.05
N LEU A 188 1.30 -12.36 7.06
CA LEU A 188 0.32 -11.30 7.26
C LEU A 188 -0.84 -11.79 8.14
N ASP A 189 -1.40 -12.97 7.83
CA ASP A 189 -2.49 -13.57 8.60
C ASP A 189 -2.03 -13.94 10.02
N ALA A 190 -0.90 -14.62 10.14
CA ALA A 190 -0.34 -15.03 11.43
C ALA A 190 0.02 -13.86 12.36
N ARG A 191 0.34 -12.67 11.79
CA ARG A 191 0.59 -11.43 12.55
C ARG A 191 -0.69 -10.68 12.90
N GLY A 192 -1.84 -11.08 12.39
CA GLY A 192 -3.09 -10.33 12.54
C GLY A 192 -3.06 -8.94 11.89
N PHE A 193 -2.33 -8.80 10.76
CA PHE A 193 -2.14 -7.54 10.04
C PHE A 193 -3.46 -7.04 9.47
N LYS A 194 -3.78 -5.77 9.71
CA LYS A 194 -5.07 -5.16 9.36
C LYS A 194 -4.92 -4.09 8.27
N ALA A 195 -6.05 -3.58 7.79
CA ALA A 195 -6.09 -2.52 6.79
C ALA A 195 -5.40 -1.22 7.28
N GLU A 196 -5.51 -0.91 8.57
CA GLU A 196 -4.85 0.24 9.19
C GLU A 196 -3.32 0.10 9.16
N ASP A 197 -2.80 -1.12 9.34
CA ASP A 197 -1.37 -1.42 9.25
C ASP A 197 -0.87 -1.25 7.81
N PHE A 198 -1.68 -1.69 6.83
CA PHE A 198 -1.39 -1.50 5.41
C PHE A 198 -1.38 -0.02 5.04
N ALA A 199 -2.34 0.75 5.54
CA ALA A 199 -2.41 2.20 5.36
C ALA A 199 -1.14 2.90 5.87
N ARG A 200 -0.66 2.52 7.07
CA ARG A 200 0.61 3.05 7.63
C ARG A 200 1.82 2.76 6.74
N SER A 201 1.84 1.60 6.10
CA SER A 201 2.91 1.24 5.14
C SER A 201 2.79 1.97 3.80
N HIS A 202 1.60 2.51 3.47
CA HIS A 202 1.31 3.18 2.20
C HIS A 202 0.58 4.53 2.40
N PRO A 203 1.16 5.49 3.16
CA PRO A 203 0.46 6.73 3.56
C PRO A 203 0.04 7.59 2.36
N GLY A 204 0.78 7.57 1.26
CA GLY A 204 0.47 8.31 0.02
C GLY A 204 -0.54 7.63 -0.90
N GLY A 205 -0.94 6.39 -0.62
CA GLY A 205 -1.95 5.67 -1.40
C GLY A 205 -3.39 6.11 -1.09
N ALA A 206 -4.35 5.75 -1.95
CA ALA A 206 -5.76 6.06 -1.72
C ALA A 206 -6.28 5.49 -0.39
N LEU A 207 -5.91 4.24 -0.08
CA LEU A 207 -6.28 3.61 1.19
C LEU A 207 -5.61 4.30 2.39
N GLY A 208 -4.34 4.72 2.27
CA GLY A 208 -3.63 5.47 3.32
C GLY A 208 -4.34 6.78 3.65
N ARG A 209 -4.67 7.57 2.63
CA ARG A 209 -5.43 8.81 2.81
C ARG A 209 -6.78 8.56 3.47
N LYS A 210 -7.53 7.56 3.01
CA LYS A 210 -8.85 7.22 3.56
C LYS A 210 -8.79 6.82 5.04
N LEU A 211 -7.79 6.07 5.46
CA LEU A 211 -7.70 5.48 6.80
C LEU A 211 -6.81 6.26 7.78
N LEU A 212 -6.05 7.26 7.33
CA LEU A 212 -5.10 7.99 8.18
C LEU A 212 -5.34 9.50 8.22
N THR A 213 -6.15 10.06 7.31
CA THR A 213 -6.42 11.50 7.30
C THR A 213 -7.53 11.81 8.30
N HIS A 214 -7.24 12.65 9.29
CA HIS A 214 -8.23 13.15 10.25
C HIS A 214 -8.92 14.40 9.72
N VAL A 215 -10.06 14.72 10.28
CA VAL A 215 -10.80 15.95 9.98
C VAL A 215 -9.94 17.18 10.24
N SER A 216 -9.15 17.17 11.32
CA SER A 216 -8.22 18.25 11.69
C SER A 216 -7.16 18.55 10.62
N ASP A 217 -6.79 17.54 9.77
CA ASP A 217 -5.78 17.72 8.75
C ASP A 217 -6.29 18.44 7.51
N VAL A 218 -7.62 18.46 7.31
CA VAL A 218 -8.26 18.94 6.06
C VAL A 218 -9.33 20.00 6.29
N MET A 219 -9.76 20.20 7.54
CA MET A 219 -10.75 21.22 7.89
C MET A 219 -10.21 22.64 7.72
N ARG A 220 -11.10 23.58 7.54
CA ARG A 220 -10.80 25.01 7.74
C ARG A 220 -10.76 25.31 9.21
N SER A 221 -9.81 26.11 9.66
CA SER A 221 -9.62 26.46 11.07
C SER A 221 -9.33 27.95 11.24
N GLY A 222 -9.44 28.44 12.48
CA GLY A 222 -9.17 29.85 12.83
C GLY A 222 -10.04 30.82 12.02
N GLU A 223 -9.42 31.83 11.41
CA GLU A 223 -10.13 32.86 10.64
C GLU A 223 -10.83 32.33 9.37
N GLN A 224 -10.55 31.11 8.95
CA GLN A 224 -11.20 30.52 7.78
C GLN A 224 -12.55 29.86 8.11
N VAL A 225 -12.87 29.70 9.39
CA VAL A 225 -14.17 29.16 9.84
C VAL A 225 -15.22 30.24 9.70
N PRO A 226 -16.25 30.05 8.86
CA PRO A 226 -17.34 31.01 8.77
C PRO A 226 -18.18 30.94 10.03
N GLN A 227 -18.14 31.98 10.86
CA GLN A 227 -18.89 32.06 12.12
C GLN A 227 -19.34 33.47 12.44
N VAL A 228 -20.51 33.57 13.05
CA VAL A 228 -21.06 34.82 13.61
C VAL A 228 -21.71 34.59 14.99
N GLY A 229 -21.84 35.62 15.74
CA GLY A 229 -22.63 35.59 17.00
C GLY A 229 -24.13 35.54 16.72
N PRO A 230 -24.93 35.11 17.71
CA PRO A 230 -26.40 34.95 17.56
C PRO A 230 -27.14 36.27 17.29
N GLN A 231 -26.58 37.42 17.71
CA GLN A 231 -27.17 38.74 17.50
C GLN A 231 -26.68 39.45 16.21
N ALA A 232 -25.80 38.79 15.43
CA ALA A 232 -25.34 39.32 14.15
C ALA A 232 -26.53 39.58 13.21
N THR A 233 -26.45 40.66 12.43
CA THR A 233 -27.47 40.97 11.44
C THR A 233 -27.41 39.95 10.28
N PHE A 234 -28.51 39.77 9.59
CA PHE A 234 -28.56 38.93 8.38
C PHE A 234 -27.51 39.35 7.33
N SER A 235 -27.24 40.63 7.23
CA SER A 235 -26.22 41.16 6.32
C SER A 235 -24.80 40.72 6.71
N GLU A 236 -24.46 40.69 8.00
CA GLU A 236 -23.18 40.19 8.50
C GLU A 236 -23.05 38.67 8.28
N LEU A 237 -24.12 37.93 8.56
CA LEU A 237 -24.22 36.49 8.32
C LEU A 237 -23.95 36.16 6.85
N MET A 238 -24.59 36.85 5.91
CA MET A 238 -24.41 36.66 4.49
C MET A 238 -23.02 37.05 3.99
N ARG A 239 -22.45 38.12 4.55
CA ARG A 239 -21.07 38.55 4.23
C ARG A 239 -20.06 37.50 4.66
N GLU A 240 -20.22 36.95 5.85
CA GLU A 240 -19.34 35.90 6.38
C GLU A 240 -19.42 34.64 5.51
N MET A 241 -20.61 34.15 5.19
CA MET A 241 -20.84 32.99 4.34
C MET A 241 -20.19 33.17 2.95
N SER A 242 -20.37 34.32 2.32
CA SER A 242 -19.84 34.62 1.00
C SER A 242 -18.31 34.77 0.98
N SER A 243 -17.75 35.46 2.00
CA SER A 243 -16.31 35.71 2.08
C SER A 243 -15.50 34.44 2.31
N LYS A 244 -16.01 33.49 3.07
CA LYS A 244 -15.33 32.24 3.42
C LYS A 244 -15.65 31.11 2.40
N GLY A 245 -16.74 31.19 1.68
CA GLY A 245 -17.05 30.24 0.57
C GLY A 245 -17.21 28.78 0.99
N LEU A 246 -17.75 28.53 2.20
CA LEU A 246 -18.07 27.19 2.69
C LEU A 246 -19.48 26.75 2.22
N GLY A 247 -20.36 27.70 1.89
CA GLY A 247 -21.79 27.46 1.65
C GLY A 247 -22.61 27.31 2.93
N ALA A 248 -21.99 27.56 4.09
CA ALA A 248 -22.61 27.55 5.41
C ALA A 248 -21.87 28.51 6.36
N THR A 249 -22.55 28.95 7.42
CA THR A 249 -21.97 29.75 8.50
C THR A 249 -22.45 29.22 9.84
N ALA A 250 -21.52 29.00 10.77
CA ALA A 250 -21.83 28.62 12.13
C ALA A 250 -22.36 29.81 12.91
N ILE A 251 -23.38 29.61 13.75
CA ILE A 251 -23.81 30.57 14.76
C ILE A 251 -23.33 30.02 16.10
N ALA A 252 -22.39 30.73 16.74
CA ALA A 252 -21.77 30.31 17.99
C ALA A 252 -21.86 31.42 19.04
N ASP A 253 -21.87 31.06 20.32
CA ASP A 253 -21.78 32.00 21.43
C ASP A 253 -20.31 32.46 21.65
N GLU A 254 -20.13 33.40 22.59
CA GLU A 254 -18.79 33.92 22.93
C GLU A 254 -17.86 32.87 23.54
N ALA A 255 -18.40 31.79 24.07
CA ALA A 255 -17.62 30.66 24.59
C ALA A 255 -17.22 29.64 23.50
N GLY A 256 -17.78 29.77 22.28
CA GLY A 256 -17.50 28.87 21.16
C GLY A 256 -18.50 27.70 21.05
N HIS A 257 -19.57 27.66 21.83
CA HIS A 257 -20.59 26.63 21.67
C HIS A 257 -21.45 26.91 20.43
N VAL A 258 -21.65 25.89 19.62
CA VAL A 258 -22.44 25.98 18.40
C VAL A 258 -23.93 25.99 18.76
N LEU A 259 -24.63 27.06 18.42
CA LEU A 259 -26.06 27.24 18.61
C LEU A 259 -26.86 26.79 17.38
N GLY A 260 -26.29 26.93 16.19
CA GLY A 260 -26.95 26.60 14.94
C GLY A 260 -26.02 26.76 13.73
N ILE A 261 -26.58 26.51 12.57
CA ILE A 261 -25.93 26.69 11.27
C ILE A 261 -26.91 27.43 10.33
N PHE A 262 -26.37 28.21 9.42
CA PHE A 262 -27.11 28.80 8.32
C PHE A 262 -26.45 28.38 6.99
N THR A 263 -27.24 27.89 6.06
CA THR A 263 -26.78 27.35 4.78
C THR A 263 -27.46 28.02 3.59
N ASP A 264 -26.95 27.80 2.36
CA ASP A 264 -27.61 28.20 1.12
C ASP A 264 -29.03 27.63 0.99
N GLY A 265 -29.27 26.46 1.56
CA GLY A 265 -30.61 25.85 1.63
C GLY A 265 -31.57 26.63 2.54
N ASP A 266 -31.07 27.14 3.66
CA ASP A 266 -31.88 27.96 4.58
C ASP A 266 -32.21 29.30 3.94
N LEU A 267 -31.24 29.93 3.25
CA LEU A 267 -31.48 31.17 2.52
C LEU A 267 -32.63 31.00 1.51
N ARG A 268 -32.62 29.92 0.70
CA ARG A 268 -33.69 29.66 -0.26
C ARG A 268 -35.04 29.51 0.41
N ARG A 269 -35.14 28.76 1.51
CA ARG A 269 -36.36 28.56 2.26
C ARG A 269 -36.92 29.87 2.83
N LEU A 270 -36.07 30.73 3.36
CA LEU A 270 -36.48 32.03 3.88
C LEU A 270 -36.99 32.97 2.80
N VAL A 271 -36.35 32.97 1.61
CA VAL A 271 -36.78 33.72 0.43
C VAL A 271 -38.16 33.23 -0.06
N GLU A 272 -38.37 31.93 -0.14
CA GLU A 272 -39.64 31.32 -0.53
C GLU A 272 -40.80 31.69 0.41
N GLN A 273 -40.49 31.86 1.70
CA GLN A 273 -41.48 32.29 2.71
C GLN A 273 -41.84 33.78 2.64
N GLY A 274 -41.14 34.56 1.82
CA GLY A 274 -41.41 35.99 1.63
C GLY A 274 -41.08 36.89 2.81
N LEU A 275 -40.19 36.44 3.72
CA LEU A 275 -39.78 37.19 4.88
C LEU A 275 -38.85 38.36 4.50
N ASP A 276 -38.96 39.48 5.23
CA ASP A 276 -38.00 40.57 5.10
C ASP A 276 -36.69 40.20 5.83
N LEU A 277 -35.77 39.62 5.10
CA LEU A 277 -34.50 39.10 5.62
C LEU A 277 -33.63 40.15 6.32
N ARG A 278 -33.85 41.46 6.00
CA ARG A 278 -33.08 42.55 6.62
C ARG A 278 -33.41 42.77 8.09
N THR A 279 -34.51 42.24 8.54
CA THR A 279 -34.96 42.40 9.96
C THR A 279 -34.54 41.24 10.85
N LEU A 280 -34.01 40.15 10.23
CA LEU A 280 -33.65 38.94 10.96
C LEU A 280 -32.25 39.06 11.60
N THR A 281 -32.11 38.47 12.76
CA THR A 281 -30.82 38.13 13.37
C THR A 281 -30.35 36.77 12.94
N ALA A 282 -29.05 36.48 13.12
CA ALA A 282 -28.50 35.17 12.84
C ALA A 282 -29.21 34.05 13.63
N LYS A 283 -29.60 34.30 14.87
CA LYS A 283 -30.34 33.36 15.72
C LYS A 283 -31.73 33.04 15.15
N GLU A 284 -32.41 34.02 14.57
CA GLU A 284 -33.76 33.82 13.97
C GLU A 284 -33.69 33.11 12.63
N ALA A 285 -32.57 33.30 11.88
CA ALA A 285 -32.35 32.70 10.56
C ALA A 285 -31.77 31.29 10.62
N MET A 286 -31.08 30.91 11.72
CA MET A 286 -30.35 29.64 11.79
C MET A 286 -31.25 28.41 11.87
N HIS A 287 -30.74 27.30 11.39
CA HIS A 287 -31.23 25.97 11.72
C HIS A 287 -30.57 25.50 13.05
N PRO A 288 -31.32 25.19 14.08
CA PRO A 288 -30.78 24.74 15.38
C PRO A 288 -30.28 23.29 15.25
N ASN A 289 -29.38 22.88 16.15
CA ASN A 289 -28.82 21.52 16.24
C ASN A 289 -28.16 21.04 14.94
N PRO A 290 -27.12 21.73 14.45
CA PRO A 290 -26.43 21.33 13.24
C PRO A 290 -25.70 20.01 13.42
N SER A 291 -25.49 19.30 12.32
CA SER A 291 -24.62 18.13 12.31
C SER A 291 -23.17 18.56 12.56
N THR A 292 -22.52 17.88 13.48
CA THR A 292 -21.15 18.16 13.89
C THR A 292 -20.31 16.89 13.83
N ILE A 293 -19.00 17.05 13.73
CA ILE A 293 -18.03 15.95 13.81
C ILE A 293 -16.87 16.40 14.70
N ARG A 294 -16.18 15.46 15.31
CA ARG A 294 -14.98 15.74 16.10
C ARG A 294 -13.78 15.98 15.22
N SER A 295 -12.85 16.82 15.66
CA SER A 295 -11.61 17.14 14.92
C SER A 295 -10.67 15.92 14.80
N ASP A 296 -10.71 14.99 15.74
CA ASP A 296 -9.93 13.75 15.77
C ASP A 296 -10.58 12.57 15.02
N ALA A 297 -11.81 12.74 14.51
CA ALA A 297 -12.45 11.75 13.64
C ALA A 297 -11.71 11.63 12.28
N LEU A 298 -11.88 10.51 11.60
CA LEU A 298 -11.33 10.35 10.25
C LEU A 298 -12.10 11.22 9.24
N ALA A 299 -11.38 11.77 8.27
CA ALA A 299 -11.99 12.60 7.23
C ALA A 299 -13.00 11.82 6.37
N VAL A 300 -12.84 10.49 6.24
CA VAL A 300 -13.83 9.63 5.59
C VAL A 300 -15.14 9.57 6.36
N GLU A 301 -15.12 9.62 7.70
CA GLU A 301 -16.35 9.64 8.51
C GLU A 301 -17.13 10.93 8.27
N ALA A 302 -16.44 12.07 8.03
CA ALA A 302 -17.10 13.30 7.62
C ALA A 302 -17.81 13.15 6.26
N ALA A 303 -17.19 12.44 5.32
CA ALA A 303 -17.79 12.16 4.01
C ALA A 303 -19.04 11.27 4.15
N GLU A 304 -18.95 10.19 4.94
CA GLU A 304 -20.06 9.27 5.22
C GLU A 304 -21.23 9.99 5.91
N LEU A 305 -20.92 10.89 6.86
CA LEU A 305 -21.93 11.71 7.54
C LEU A 305 -22.62 12.66 6.56
N MET A 306 -21.86 13.31 5.66
CA MET A 306 -22.42 14.20 4.64
C MET A 306 -23.33 13.44 3.66
N GLU A 307 -22.93 12.24 3.26
CA GLU A 307 -23.71 11.38 2.36
C GLU A 307 -25.00 10.90 3.05
N LEU A 308 -24.89 10.38 4.26
CA LEU A 308 -26.02 9.85 5.04
C LEU A 308 -27.11 10.91 5.27
N LEU A 309 -26.69 12.14 5.59
CA LEU A 309 -27.61 13.24 5.89
C LEU A 309 -27.97 14.10 4.67
N CYS A 310 -27.43 13.78 3.49
CA CYS A 310 -27.60 14.57 2.26
C CYS A 310 -27.22 16.05 2.44
N ILE A 311 -26.11 16.33 3.16
CA ILE A 311 -25.56 17.67 3.41
C ILE A 311 -24.16 17.80 2.78
N THR A 312 -23.72 19.03 2.52
CA THR A 312 -22.44 19.30 1.87
C THR A 312 -21.37 19.87 2.79
N SER A 313 -21.72 20.21 4.03
CA SER A 313 -20.80 20.79 5.00
C SER A 313 -21.16 20.37 6.42
N VAL A 314 -20.14 20.27 7.27
CA VAL A 314 -20.25 19.86 8.67
C VAL A 314 -19.37 20.77 9.52
N LEU A 315 -19.86 21.15 10.71
CA LEU A 315 -19.09 21.90 11.68
C LEU A 315 -18.22 20.94 12.51
N VAL A 316 -17.03 21.39 12.86
CA VAL A 316 -16.04 20.58 13.56
C VAL A 316 -15.87 21.07 14.98
N LEU A 317 -15.97 20.14 15.93
CA LEU A 317 -15.81 20.42 17.35
C LEU A 317 -14.51 19.83 17.90
N ASP A 318 -13.92 20.53 18.86
CA ASP A 318 -12.78 20.03 19.62
C ASP A 318 -13.20 19.00 20.71
N GLU A 319 -12.22 18.59 21.55
CA GLU A 319 -12.47 17.67 22.68
C GLU A 319 -13.40 18.25 23.75
N GLN A 320 -13.47 19.56 23.86
CA GLN A 320 -14.32 20.29 24.80
C GLN A 320 -15.74 20.54 24.24
N GLY A 321 -15.99 20.19 22.98
CA GLY A 321 -17.24 20.40 22.28
C GLY A 321 -17.43 21.84 21.76
N LEU A 322 -16.33 22.59 21.63
CA LEU A 322 -16.33 23.95 21.10
C LEU A 322 -16.00 23.93 19.56
N LEU A 323 -16.53 24.94 18.88
CA LEU A 323 -16.26 25.10 17.43
C LEU A 323 -14.78 25.37 17.18
N CYS A 324 -14.11 24.45 16.50
CA CYS A 324 -12.70 24.57 16.12
C CYS A 324 -12.48 24.55 14.61
N GLY A 325 -13.48 24.18 13.83
CA GLY A 325 -13.34 24.07 12.38
C GLY A 325 -14.66 23.91 11.64
N ALA A 326 -14.55 23.85 10.31
CA ALA A 326 -15.63 23.49 9.42
C ALA A 326 -15.06 22.82 8.17
N ILE A 327 -15.79 21.90 7.57
CA ILE A 327 -15.35 21.14 6.40
C ILE A 327 -16.51 20.95 5.44
N ASN A 328 -16.22 20.97 4.14
CA ASN A 328 -17.21 20.63 3.11
C ASN A 328 -16.69 19.53 2.17
N SER A 329 -17.57 19.05 1.30
CA SER A 329 -17.25 18.01 0.30
C SER A 329 -16.11 18.40 -0.64
N ASN A 330 -15.95 19.69 -1.00
CA ASN A 330 -14.86 20.17 -1.83
C ASN A 330 -13.49 20.08 -1.11
N ASP A 331 -13.46 20.33 0.19
CA ASP A 331 -12.25 20.23 1.01
C ASP A 331 -11.81 18.74 1.06
N LEU A 332 -12.75 17.80 1.22
CA LEU A 332 -12.50 16.35 1.16
C LEU A 332 -11.99 15.89 -0.22
N MET A 333 -12.59 16.40 -1.33
CA MET A 333 -12.14 16.10 -2.68
C MET A 333 -10.73 16.63 -2.95
N ARG A 334 -10.40 17.86 -2.50
CA ARG A 334 -9.04 18.43 -2.64
C ARG A 334 -8.01 17.60 -1.88
N ALA A 335 -8.36 17.09 -0.71
CA ALA A 335 -7.53 16.20 0.07
C ALA A 335 -7.46 14.76 -0.49
N LYS A 336 -8.23 14.45 -1.53
CA LYS A 336 -8.36 13.11 -2.15
C LYS A 336 -8.78 12.04 -1.15
N VAL A 337 -9.64 12.38 -0.22
CA VAL A 337 -10.28 11.45 0.73
C VAL A 337 -11.44 10.73 0.05
N ILE A 338 -12.13 11.45 -0.82
CA ILE A 338 -13.21 11.00 -1.70
C ILE A 338 -12.94 11.39 -3.14
#